data_e4bcb8c20048d9f1b24580a2f224f5b9
#
_entry.id   e4bcb8c20048d9f1b24580a2f224f5b9
#
_cell.length_a   1.000
_cell.length_b   1.000
_cell.length_c   1.000
_cell.angle_alpha   90.00
_cell.angle_beta   90.00
_cell.angle_gamma   90.00
#
_symmetry.space_group_name_H-M   'P 1'
#
loop_
_entity.id
_entity.type
_entity.pdbx_description
1 polymer ?
#
loop_
_entity_poly.entity_id
_entity_poly.type
_entity_poly.pdbx_seq_one_letter_code
_entity_poly.pdbx_strand_id
1 'polypeptide(L)'
;MKTRAPAAIPLLLLVLSYTMSGSAQNGKQQHIADLAYQAEMAHEGGECADALTLVDRNECLNDMRIETYKNYTKFFDALREALIQASPNDSNALALDGTELVWEKYRVTACDAMVRVYDMGTIKHPGPSGPSAQTRCLIQLTRSRMRDLKQLYEPTL
;
A
#
# COMPACT_ATOMS: atom_id res chain seq x y z
N MET A 1 -2.71 6.96 -71.27
CA MET A 1 -1.96 6.42 -70.15
C MET A 1 -2.51 7.08 -68.86
N LYS A 2 -3.25 6.32 -68.04
CA LYS A 2 -3.80 6.81 -66.78
C LYS A 2 -2.96 6.23 -65.63
N THR A 3 -2.16 7.05 -64.96
CA THR A 3 -1.40 6.69 -63.77
C THR A 3 -2.32 6.77 -62.55
N ARG A 4 -2.57 5.64 -61.89
CA ARG A 4 -3.26 5.54 -60.58
C ARG A 4 -2.25 5.85 -59.46
N ALA A 5 -2.61 6.80 -58.59
CA ALA A 5 -1.91 7.05 -57.35
C ALA A 5 -2.17 5.95 -56.30
N PRO A 6 -1.20 5.52 -55.52
CA PRO A 6 -1.46 4.55 -54.46
C PRO A 6 -2.07 5.23 -53.21
N ALA A 7 -3.06 4.56 -52.66
CA ALA A 7 -3.72 4.95 -51.43
C ALA A 7 -2.78 4.78 -50.21
N ALA A 8 -2.36 5.89 -49.61
CA ALA A 8 -1.63 5.92 -48.39
C ALA A 8 -2.55 6.37 -47.25
N ILE A 9 -3.27 5.49 -46.64
CA ILE A 9 -3.93 5.62 -45.34
C ILE A 9 -4.21 4.19 -44.86
N PRO A 10 -3.49 3.68 -43.83
CA PRO A 10 -4.08 3.51 -42.50
C PRO A 10 -3.11 3.50 -41.31
N LEU A 11 -1.91 4.11 -41.38
CA LEU A 11 -0.95 4.02 -40.28
C LEU A 11 -1.29 4.94 -39.09
N LEU A 12 -2.08 5.99 -39.31
CA LEU A 12 -2.37 6.99 -38.26
C LEU A 12 -3.42 6.54 -37.24
N LEU A 13 -4.31 5.62 -37.61
CA LEU A 13 -5.38 5.13 -36.73
C LEU A 13 -4.90 4.09 -35.70
N LEU A 14 -3.81 3.38 -35.97
CA LEU A 14 -3.25 2.37 -35.07
C LEU A 14 -2.47 3.01 -33.88
N VAL A 15 -1.85 4.16 -34.08
CA VAL A 15 -1.08 4.85 -33.02
C VAL A 15 -2.02 5.49 -31.98
N LEU A 16 -3.17 6.02 -32.40
CA LEU A 16 -4.15 6.61 -31.47
C LEU A 16 -4.84 5.58 -30.57
N SER A 17 -4.99 4.34 -31.01
CA SER A 17 -5.61 3.28 -30.21
C SER A 17 -4.69 2.78 -29.07
N TYR A 18 -3.38 2.84 -29.23
CA TYR A 18 -2.43 2.40 -28.21
C TYR A 18 -2.30 3.39 -27.04
N THR A 19 -2.40 4.68 -27.32
CA THR A 19 -2.27 5.72 -26.29
C THR A 19 -3.50 5.83 -25.37
N MET A 20 -4.69 5.52 -25.88
CA MET A 20 -5.93 5.54 -25.09
C MET A 20 -6.05 4.38 -24.10
N SER A 21 -5.47 3.21 -24.42
CA SER A 21 -5.52 2.05 -23.52
C SER A 21 -4.68 2.22 -22.26
N GLY A 22 -3.51 2.87 -22.35
CA GLY A 22 -2.60 3.06 -21.21
C GLY A 22 -3.16 4.01 -20.15
N SER A 23 -3.80 5.11 -20.55
CA SER A 23 -4.34 6.09 -19.61
C SER A 23 -5.57 5.58 -18.83
N ALA A 24 -6.43 4.79 -19.47
CA ALA A 24 -7.59 4.19 -18.81
C ALA A 24 -7.20 3.10 -17.80
N GLN A 25 -6.12 2.38 -18.07
CA GLN A 25 -5.64 1.31 -17.20
C GLN A 25 -4.91 1.88 -15.98
N ASN A 26 -4.13 2.94 -16.15
CA ASN A 26 -3.49 3.67 -15.05
C ASN A 26 -4.53 4.26 -14.09
N GLY A 27 -5.56 4.92 -14.60
CA GLY A 27 -6.66 5.45 -13.78
C GLY A 27 -7.40 4.37 -12.98
N LYS A 28 -7.51 3.14 -13.49
CA LYS A 28 -8.09 2.01 -12.76
C LYS A 28 -7.21 1.59 -11.58
N GLN A 29 -5.90 1.50 -11.76
CA GLN A 29 -4.98 1.11 -10.67
C GLN A 29 -4.92 2.17 -9.58
N GLN A 30 -4.88 3.44 -9.96
CA GLN A 30 -4.99 4.56 -9.02
C GLN A 30 -6.27 4.49 -8.19
N HIS A 31 -7.40 4.23 -8.81
CA HIS A 31 -8.67 4.08 -8.09
C HIS A 31 -8.65 2.91 -7.10
N ILE A 32 -8.05 1.76 -7.45
CA ILE A 32 -7.88 0.62 -6.54
C ILE A 32 -6.99 1.00 -5.34
N ALA A 33 -5.89 1.70 -5.59
CA ALA A 33 -5.02 2.19 -4.53
C ALA A 33 -5.75 3.14 -3.58
N ASP A 34 -6.50 4.10 -4.12
CA ASP A 34 -7.28 5.06 -3.33
C ASP A 34 -8.35 4.38 -2.48
N LEU A 35 -9.08 3.42 -3.03
CA LEU A 35 -10.09 2.66 -2.27
C LEU A 35 -9.45 1.86 -1.12
N ALA A 36 -8.32 1.20 -1.37
CA ALA A 36 -7.62 0.44 -0.32
C ALA A 36 -7.07 1.36 0.78
N TYR A 37 -6.53 2.53 0.40
CA TYR A 37 -6.08 3.56 1.33
C TYR A 37 -7.23 4.10 2.19
N GLN A 38 -8.35 4.49 1.57
CA GLN A 38 -9.52 5.03 2.28
C GLN A 38 -10.12 4.00 3.22
N ALA A 39 -10.24 2.73 2.78
CA ALA A 39 -10.74 1.65 3.61
C ALA A 39 -9.90 1.48 4.87
N GLU A 40 -8.55 1.58 4.76
CA GLU A 40 -7.69 1.45 5.93
C GLU A 40 -7.77 2.68 6.85
N MET A 41 -7.74 3.90 6.29
CA MET A 41 -7.73 5.13 7.11
C MET A 41 -9.07 5.38 7.81
N ALA A 42 -10.18 4.82 7.31
CA ALA A 42 -11.48 4.88 7.98
C ALA A 42 -11.49 4.17 9.35
N HIS A 43 -10.57 3.24 9.58
CA HIS A 43 -10.43 2.51 10.85
C HIS A 43 -9.42 3.14 11.83
N GLU A 44 -8.81 4.28 11.47
CA GLU A 44 -7.83 4.96 12.33
C GLU A 44 -8.52 5.68 13.50
N GLY A 45 -8.00 5.46 14.71
CA GLY A 45 -8.42 6.22 15.90
C GLY A 45 -9.47 5.57 16.81
N GLY A 46 -9.95 4.38 16.47
CA GLY A 46 -10.93 3.66 17.28
C GLY A 46 -10.55 2.20 17.59
N GLU A 47 -9.26 1.87 17.49
CA GLU A 47 -8.82 0.48 17.51
C GLU A 47 -9.26 -0.27 18.77
N CYS A 48 -10.28 -1.13 18.61
CA CYS A 48 -10.74 -2.03 19.67
C CYS A 48 -11.14 -1.32 20.97
N ALA A 49 -11.69 -0.10 20.86
CA ALA A 49 -12.14 0.69 22.00
C ALA A 49 -13.28 0.00 22.76
N ASP A 50 -14.12 -0.77 22.08
CA ASP A 50 -15.28 -1.46 22.64
C ASP A 50 -14.94 -2.84 23.23
N ALA A 51 -13.67 -3.29 23.15
CA ALA A 51 -13.26 -4.55 23.72
C ALA A 51 -13.30 -4.51 25.26
N LEU A 52 -14.13 -5.39 25.85
CA LEU A 52 -14.39 -5.41 27.29
C LEU A 52 -13.28 -6.10 28.08
N THR A 53 -12.63 -7.09 27.49
CA THR A 53 -11.54 -7.84 28.12
C THR A 53 -10.23 -7.69 27.37
N LEU A 54 -9.12 -8.07 28.03
CA LEU A 54 -7.82 -8.11 27.38
C LEU A 54 -7.76 -9.14 26.24
N VAL A 55 -8.47 -10.26 26.38
CA VAL A 55 -8.56 -11.31 25.35
C VAL A 55 -9.29 -10.74 24.12
N ASP A 56 -10.49 -10.19 24.31
CA ASP A 56 -11.27 -9.60 23.20
C ASP A 56 -10.46 -8.51 22.46
N ARG A 57 -9.72 -7.70 23.23
CA ARG A 57 -8.85 -6.67 22.66
C ARG A 57 -7.72 -7.23 21.83
N ASN A 58 -7.08 -8.31 22.28
CA ASN A 58 -6.01 -8.96 21.55
C ASN A 58 -6.51 -9.61 20.26
N GLU A 59 -7.67 -10.26 20.30
CA GLU A 59 -8.32 -10.85 19.13
C GLU A 59 -8.67 -9.74 18.11
N CYS A 60 -9.37 -8.71 18.56
CA CYS A 60 -9.71 -7.57 17.72
C CYS A 60 -8.48 -6.91 17.08
N LEU A 61 -7.41 -6.68 17.84
CA LEU A 61 -6.17 -6.11 17.30
C LEU A 61 -5.49 -7.04 16.28
N ASN A 62 -5.55 -8.34 16.50
CA ASN A 62 -4.99 -9.29 15.54
C ASN A 62 -5.77 -9.30 14.23
N ASP A 63 -7.10 -9.29 14.29
CA ASP A 63 -7.96 -9.21 13.09
C ASP A 63 -7.73 -7.91 12.34
N MET A 64 -7.64 -6.79 13.07
CA MET A 64 -7.30 -5.49 12.49
C MET A 64 -5.94 -5.50 11.80
N ARG A 65 -4.91 -6.11 12.41
CA ARG A 65 -3.59 -6.26 11.80
C ARG A 65 -3.64 -7.02 10.48
N ILE A 66 -4.42 -8.09 10.43
CA ILE A 66 -4.60 -8.90 9.21
C ILE A 66 -5.27 -8.06 8.13
N GLU A 67 -6.35 -7.34 8.46
CA GLU A 67 -7.05 -6.50 7.49
C GLU A 67 -6.21 -5.30 7.04
N THR A 68 -5.50 -4.64 7.97
CA THR A 68 -4.53 -3.57 7.65
C THR A 68 -3.49 -4.05 6.64
N TYR A 69 -2.91 -5.23 6.86
CA TYR A 69 -1.90 -5.77 5.94
C TYR A 69 -2.50 -6.13 4.58
N LYS A 70 -3.70 -6.65 4.55
CA LYS A 70 -4.43 -6.95 3.31
C LYS A 70 -4.75 -5.67 2.51
N ASN A 71 -5.19 -4.60 3.18
CA ASN A 71 -5.43 -3.31 2.53
C ASN A 71 -4.12 -2.69 2.03
N TYR A 72 -3.05 -2.80 2.83
CA TYR A 72 -1.72 -2.38 2.43
C TYR A 72 -1.23 -3.11 1.17
N THR A 73 -1.35 -4.43 1.12
CA THR A 73 -0.92 -5.22 -0.05
C THR A 73 -1.69 -4.79 -1.30
N LYS A 74 -3.01 -4.61 -1.21
CA LYS A 74 -3.82 -4.12 -2.34
C LYS A 74 -3.38 -2.73 -2.80
N PHE A 75 -3.12 -1.83 -1.85
CA PHE A 75 -2.64 -0.48 -2.13
C PHE A 75 -1.28 -0.51 -2.83
N PHE A 76 -0.33 -1.26 -2.28
CA PHE A 76 1.03 -1.39 -2.80
C PHE A 76 1.06 -2.00 -4.21
N ASP A 77 0.34 -3.10 -4.43
CA ASP A 77 0.27 -3.78 -5.72
C ASP A 77 -0.34 -2.87 -6.80
N ALA A 78 -1.39 -2.13 -6.46
CA ALA A 78 -2.01 -1.19 -7.38
C ALA A 78 -1.08 -0.01 -7.70
N LEU A 79 -0.36 0.53 -6.72
CA LEU A 79 0.65 1.57 -6.91
C LEU A 79 1.80 1.07 -7.79
N ARG A 80 2.33 -0.10 -7.50
CA ARG A 80 3.40 -0.75 -8.27
C ARG A 80 2.99 -0.94 -9.72
N GLU A 81 1.79 -1.45 -9.97
CA GLU A 81 1.27 -1.66 -11.32
C GLU A 81 1.09 -0.33 -12.07
N ALA A 82 0.62 0.73 -11.40
CA ALA A 82 0.52 2.05 -11.99
C ALA A 82 1.91 2.60 -12.40
N LEU A 83 2.95 2.37 -11.59
CA LEU A 83 4.32 2.77 -11.91
C LEU A 83 4.89 2.00 -13.10
N ILE A 84 4.61 0.69 -13.22
CA ILE A 84 5.00 -0.13 -14.39
C ILE A 84 4.36 0.43 -15.65
N GLN A 85 3.08 0.79 -15.60
CA GLN A 85 2.36 1.33 -16.75
C GLN A 85 2.84 2.75 -17.13
N ALA A 86 3.23 3.54 -16.16
CA ALA A 86 3.74 4.90 -16.37
C ALA A 86 5.18 4.94 -16.91
N SER A 87 6.00 3.93 -16.61
CA SER A 87 7.42 3.86 -16.97
C SER A 87 7.73 2.62 -17.81
N PRO A 88 8.04 2.76 -19.09
CA PRO A 88 8.37 1.63 -19.97
C PRO A 88 9.62 0.83 -19.53
N ASN A 89 10.45 1.38 -18.67
CA ASN A 89 11.71 0.77 -18.23
C ASN A 89 11.64 0.16 -16.81
N ASP A 90 10.47 0.12 -16.19
CA ASP A 90 10.20 -0.46 -14.86
C ASP A 90 11.11 0.05 -13.71
N SER A 91 11.96 1.07 -13.96
CA SER A 91 12.95 1.54 -13.00
C SER A 91 12.30 2.05 -11.69
N ASN A 92 11.14 2.69 -11.78
CA ASN A 92 10.42 3.22 -10.62
C ASN A 92 9.78 2.09 -9.79
N ALA A 93 9.22 1.08 -10.44
CA ALA A 93 8.67 -0.09 -9.78
C ALA A 93 9.76 -0.90 -9.06
N LEU A 94 10.94 -1.09 -9.70
CA LEU A 94 12.09 -1.74 -9.06
C LEU A 94 12.63 -0.96 -7.86
N ALA A 95 12.66 0.37 -7.94
CA ALA A 95 13.04 1.21 -6.81
C ALA A 95 12.03 1.09 -5.66
N LEU A 96 10.74 1.06 -5.97
CA LEU A 96 9.67 0.84 -4.99
C LEU A 96 9.83 -0.53 -4.31
N ASP A 97 10.02 -1.61 -5.07
CA ASP A 97 10.24 -2.97 -4.56
C ASP A 97 11.47 -3.03 -3.63
N GLY A 98 12.56 -2.35 -4.00
CA GLY A 98 13.76 -2.26 -3.16
C GLY A 98 13.52 -1.57 -1.82
N THR A 99 12.76 -0.47 -1.82
CA THR A 99 12.40 0.22 -0.57
C THR A 99 11.45 -0.60 0.28
N GLU A 100 10.56 -1.38 -0.34
CA GLU A 100 9.61 -2.24 0.35
C GLU A 100 10.30 -3.34 1.15
N LEU A 101 11.28 -4.00 0.55
CA LEU A 101 12.05 -5.05 1.22
C LEU A 101 12.75 -4.54 2.49
N VAL A 102 13.33 -3.34 2.43
CA VAL A 102 14.00 -2.72 3.58
C VAL A 102 12.98 -2.30 4.64
N TRP A 103 11.85 -1.72 4.21
CA TRP A 103 10.80 -1.28 5.13
C TRP A 103 10.15 -2.46 5.85
N GLU A 104 9.86 -3.57 5.18
CA GLU A 104 9.25 -4.75 5.80
C GLU A 104 10.15 -5.32 6.91
N LYS A 105 11.46 -5.40 6.66
CA LYS A 105 12.44 -5.80 7.67
C LYS A 105 12.47 -4.82 8.85
N TYR A 106 12.45 -3.52 8.57
CA TYR A 106 12.39 -2.49 9.61
C TYR A 106 11.13 -2.63 10.45
N ARG A 107 9.95 -2.74 9.83
CA ARG A 107 8.65 -2.86 10.48
C ARG A 107 8.62 -4.00 11.49
N VAL A 108 9.03 -5.19 11.07
CA VAL A 108 9.07 -6.36 11.96
C VAL A 108 10.05 -6.15 13.10
N THR A 109 11.29 -5.75 12.79
CA THR A 109 12.35 -5.59 13.80
C THR A 109 12.00 -4.50 14.83
N ALA A 110 11.46 -3.37 14.39
CA ALA A 110 11.08 -2.28 15.26
C ALA A 110 9.93 -2.68 16.21
N CYS A 111 8.93 -3.41 15.71
CA CYS A 111 7.80 -3.83 16.53
C CYS A 111 8.17 -5.00 17.46
N ASP A 112 9.08 -5.89 17.07
CA ASP A 112 9.62 -6.94 17.97
C ASP A 112 10.41 -6.33 19.15
N ALA A 113 11.09 -5.23 18.93
CA ALA A 113 11.77 -4.51 19.99
C ALA A 113 10.79 -3.99 21.06
N MET A 114 9.55 -3.66 20.70
CA MET A 114 8.51 -3.23 21.65
C MET A 114 8.17 -4.34 22.66
N VAL A 115 8.09 -5.60 22.23
CA VAL A 115 7.86 -6.74 23.13
C VAL A 115 8.95 -6.81 24.20
N ARG A 116 10.19 -6.70 23.79
CA ARG A 116 11.35 -6.79 24.72
C ARG A 116 11.35 -5.68 25.77
N VAL A 117 10.94 -4.48 25.41
CA VAL A 117 10.81 -3.35 26.34
C VAL A 117 9.75 -3.63 27.40
N TYR A 118 8.62 -4.24 27.01
CA TYR A 118 7.55 -4.60 27.95
C TYR A 118 7.94 -5.80 28.83
N ASP A 119 8.59 -6.82 28.26
CA ASP A 119 8.97 -8.04 28.97
C ASP A 119 10.09 -7.81 30.00
N MET A 120 10.98 -6.85 29.78
CA MET A 120 12.05 -6.53 30.74
C MET A 120 11.57 -5.79 32.00
N GLY A 121 10.26 -5.58 32.16
CA GLY A 121 9.68 -4.97 33.36
C GLY A 121 10.13 -3.54 33.64
N THR A 122 10.80 -2.90 32.68
CA THR A 122 11.31 -1.54 32.80
C THR A 122 10.19 -0.50 32.78
N ILE A 123 9.01 -0.88 32.32
CA ILE A 123 7.83 -0.02 32.32
C ILE A 123 6.73 -0.71 33.13
N LYS A 124 6.63 -0.40 34.41
CA LYS A 124 5.48 -0.75 35.26
C LYS A 124 4.26 0.11 34.87
N HIS A 125 3.78 -0.02 33.66
CA HIS A 125 2.53 0.62 33.27
C HIS A 125 1.39 -0.40 33.29
N PRO A 126 0.21 -0.03 33.77
CA PRO A 126 -1.04 -0.79 33.56
C PRO A 126 -1.45 -0.61 32.09
N GLY A 127 -0.57 -0.97 31.16
CA GLY A 127 -0.75 -0.84 29.72
C GLY A 127 -1.01 -2.18 29.04
N PRO A 128 -1.20 -2.17 27.72
CA PRO A 128 -1.39 -3.39 26.95
C PRO A 128 -0.18 -4.33 27.16
N SER A 129 -0.45 -5.64 27.10
CA SER A 129 0.62 -6.65 27.11
C SER A 129 1.61 -6.44 25.96
N GLY A 130 2.84 -6.96 26.08
CA GLY A 130 3.85 -6.89 25.01
C GLY A 130 3.30 -7.29 23.62
N PRO A 131 2.56 -8.40 23.49
CA PRO A 131 1.92 -8.79 22.22
C PRO A 131 0.92 -7.75 21.67
N SER A 132 0.11 -7.11 22.51
CA SER A 132 -0.79 -6.04 22.08
C SER A 132 -0.05 -4.81 21.59
N ALA A 133 1.06 -4.46 22.27
CA ALA A 133 1.90 -3.33 21.88
C ALA A 133 2.58 -3.60 20.52
N GLN A 134 3.08 -4.80 20.31
CA GLN A 134 3.64 -5.23 19.03
C GLN A 134 2.61 -5.14 17.91
N THR A 135 1.41 -5.69 18.12
CA THR A 135 0.33 -5.68 17.12
C THR A 135 -0.07 -4.26 16.75
N ARG A 136 -0.22 -3.36 17.72
CA ARG A 136 -0.48 -1.93 17.47
C ARG A 136 0.66 -1.27 16.69
N CYS A 137 1.91 -1.54 17.04
CA CYS A 137 3.06 -1.05 16.33
C CYS A 137 3.02 -1.47 14.85
N LEU A 138 2.74 -2.75 14.56
CA LEU A 138 2.63 -3.26 13.19
C LEU A 138 1.53 -2.54 12.39
N ILE A 139 0.35 -2.32 12.99
CA ILE A 139 -0.75 -1.57 12.37
C ILE A 139 -0.31 -0.14 12.07
N GLN A 140 0.23 0.56 13.07
CA GLN A 140 0.62 1.97 12.94
C GLN A 140 1.72 2.21 11.91
N LEU A 141 2.76 1.37 11.89
CA LEU A 141 3.83 1.48 10.89
C LEU A 141 3.30 1.18 9.47
N THR A 142 2.40 0.21 9.33
CA THR A 142 1.77 -0.09 8.04
C THR A 142 0.94 1.09 7.53
N ARG A 143 0.13 1.71 8.37
CA ARG A 143 -0.64 2.93 8.03
C ARG A 143 0.27 4.11 7.70
N SER A 144 1.36 4.30 8.47
CA SER A 144 2.34 5.34 8.17
C SER A 144 2.95 5.13 6.79
N ARG A 145 3.34 3.89 6.45
CA ARG A 145 3.88 3.56 5.13
C ARG A 145 2.90 3.88 4.00
N MET A 146 1.61 3.55 4.18
CA MET A 146 0.58 3.90 3.18
C MET A 146 0.49 5.42 2.96
N ARG A 147 0.54 6.22 4.04
CA ARG A 147 0.55 7.69 3.93
C ARG A 147 1.77 8.21 3.19
N ASP A 148 2.95 7.71 3.56
CA ASP A 148 4.21 8.12 2.94
C ASP A 148 4.22 7.79 1.43
N LEU A 149 3.82 6.57 1.07
CA LEU A 149 3.76 6.15 -0.32
C LEU A 149 2.71 6.95 -1.10
N LYS A 150 1.54 7.19 -0.54
CA LYS A 150 0.52 8.01 -1.18
C LYS A 150 1.04 9.42 -1.44
N GLN A 151 1.67 10.06 -0.45
CA GLN A 151 2.22 11.40 -0.58
C GLN A 151 3.35 11.48 -1.63
N LEU A 152 4.22 10.47 -1.68
CA LEU A 152 5.35 10.43 -2.60
C LEU A 152 4.93 10.22 -4.06
N TYR A 153 3.89 9.42 -4.29
CA TYR A 153 3.51 8.99 -5.63
C TYR A 153 2.21 9.61 -6.15
N GLU A 154 1.45 10.33 -5.32
CA GLU A 154 0.21 11.01 -5.75
C GLU A 154 0.39 11.93 -6.97
N PRO A 155 1.52 12.69 -7.12
CA PRO A 155 1.75 13.52 -8.31
C PRO A 155 2.03 12.73 -9.59
N THR A 156 2.36 11.43 -9.47
CA THR A 156 2.74 10.56 -10.60
C THR A 156 1.64 9.62 -11.02
N LEU A 157 0.57 9.55 -10.25
CA LEU A 157 -0.63 8.78 -10.51
C LEU A 157 -1.72 9.68 -11.12
#